data_a1ea20ab1ae9b7faff2b66d270795497
#
_entry.id   a1ea20ab1ae9b7faff2b66d270795497
#
_cell.length_a   1.000
_cell.length_b   1.000
_cell.length_c   1.000
_cell.angle_alpha   90.00
_cell.angle_beta   90.00
_cell.angle_gamma   90.00
#
_symmetry.space_group_name_H-M   'P 1'
#
loop_
_entity.id
_entity.type
_entity.pdbx_description
1 polymer ?
#
loop_
_entity_poly.entity_id
_entity_poly.type
_entity_poly.pdbx_seq_one_letter_code
_entity_poly.pdbx_strand_id
1 'polypeptide(L)'
;MALVANPSRVPGRDPTLSLVQALADFKKILTDEEIQQYQANATTPGASSIIEFVRIVDERKSKTTMRCMGSRLCTFLDKMQQFAGVADTFVSSNPTIAALVWGSVKMTILTANNVASYFEKVTGLIMSIGKLCPSYEKFGGLYPGCIELQNELCDFYAVVIRMCIKIIEVSRRQTVKQMISSFFNPFESDFKPFLELLEKSEANVAREIQFASQKANQDAIKLQEFDSNKNARFQLDFYKVNKKQDDEANKWRIAKLKRDSVRLRSRIRKNLSSIDHLRPWKQAIRERVPGTAEWLCQDDTFDQWKRSTGNTIFWCSGTIGVGKTVLTSNVVSQLHGSRNANEIISYHFCCTDNKATLLARNIMGSLACQLLESQIARYQLDDLQVLHDRTQDLDTTEVTELLLSRLEAGKVFYLVIDGLDECDEKECEEVILNLTRLRQCDTSTMKIFIASRPDIEGQLFSAGRPRYRILVTEEKVKPDMEIYIDVMLSRLLEEGKLKLRDGRLIATISQALRDGSDG
;
A
#
# COMPACT_ATOMS: atom_id res chain seq x y z
N MET A 1 -43.93 18.39 9.75
CA MET A 1 -42.68 17.71 10.03
C MET A 1 -41.56 18.71 9.94
N ALA A 2 -40.85 18.93 11.03
CA ALA A 2 -39.93 20.01 11.23
C ALA A 2 -38.67 19.86 10.35
N LEU A 3 -38.39 20.89 9.56
CA LEU A 3 -37.11 21.11 8.89
C LEU A 3 -36.05 21.37 9.99
N VAL A 4 -35.10 20.43 10.09
CA VAL A 4 -33.91 20.63 10.93
C VAL A 4 -33.08 21.74 10.28
N ALA A 5 -33.13 22.91 10.91
CA ALA A 5 -32.30 24.05 10.54
C ALA A 5 -30.84 23.72 10.86
N ASN A 6 -29.95 23.85 9.87
CA ASN A 6 -28.52 23.72 10.00
C ASN A 6 -27.98 24.97 10.73
N PRO A 7 -27.41 24.88 11.97
CA PRO A 7 -26.99 26.03 12.75
C PRO A 7 -25.54 26.40 12.39
N SER A 8 -25.35 27.24 11.38
CA SER A 8 -24.16 28.10 11.24
C SER A 8 -24.00 28.67 9.81
N ARG A 9 -25.05 29.32 9.31
CA ARG A 9 -24.90 30.18 8.11
C ARG A 9 -25.00 31.62 8.55
N VAL A 10 -23.86 32.30 8.66
CA VAL A 10 -23.80 33.75 8.81
C VAL A 10 -23.99 34.36 7.42
N PRO A 11 -25.08 35.10 7.15
CA PRO A 11 -25.24 35.75 5.86
C PRO A 11 -24.26 36.92 5.76
N GLY A 12 -23.45 36.96 4.70
CA GLY A 12 -22.64 38.14 4.36
C GLY A 12 -21.12 37.97 4.46
N ARG A 13 -20.59 36.75 4.59
CA ARG A 13 -19.13 36.53 4.56
C ARG A 13 -18.61 36.61 3.12
N ASP A 14 -17.60 37.45 2.88
CA ASP A 14 -16.88 37.50 1.61
C ASP A 14 -16.32 36.10 1.32
N PRO A 15 -16.68 35.47 0.17
CA PRO A 15 -16.22 34.13 -0.19
C PRO A 15 -14.70 33.99 -0.19
N THR A 16 -13.98 35.07 -0.46
CA THR A 16 -12.52 35.05 -0.62
C THR A 16 -11.75 35.22 0.69
N LEU A 17 -12.42 35.58 1.80
CA LEU A 17 -11.75 35.98 3.03
C LEU A 17 -10.81 34.92 3.61
N SER A 18 -11.25 33.65 3.64
CA SER A 18 -10.43 32.54 4.16
C SER A 18 -9.19 32.27 3.30
N LEU A 19 -9.33 32.40 1.98
CA LEU A 19 -8.26 32.21 1.02
C LEU A 19 -7.27 33.39 1.06
N VAL A 20 -7.76 34.61 1.10
CA VAL A 20 -6.92 35.83 1.22
C VAL A 20 -6.11 35.79 2.51
N GLN A 21 -6.73 35.38 3.62
CA GLN A 21 -6.02 35.23 4.89
C GLN A 21 -4.93 34.16 4.80
N ALA A 22 -5.22 33.00 4.24
CA ALA A 22 -4.24 31.93 4.05
C ALA A 22 -3.04 32.37 3.16
N LEU A 23 -3.31 33.13 2.09
CA LEU A 23 -2.28 33.70 1.24
C LEU A 23 -1.43 34.76 1.95
N ALA A 24 -2.05 35.57 2.81
CA ALA A 24 -1.32 36.54 3.63
C ALA A 24 -0.40 35.83 4.63
N ASP A 25 -0.87 34.75 5.26
CA ASP A 25 -0.06 33.97 6.18
C ASP A 25 1.07 33.21 5.45
N PHE A 26 0.82 32.76 4.23
CA PHE A 26 1.87 32.18 3.37
C PHE A 26 3.00 33.17 3.10
N LYS A 27 2.68 34.41 2.76
CA LYS A 27 3.69 35.45 2.53
C LYS A 27 4.54 35.74 3.76
N LYS A 28 4.00 35.66 4.96
CA LYS A 28 4.73 35.91 6.23
C LYS A 28 5.85 34.91 6.51
N ILE A 29 5.74 33.70 6.00
CA ILE A 29 6.76 32.66 6.20
C ILE A 29 7.90 32.72 5.19
N LEU A 30 7.78 33.49 4.09
CA LEU A 30 8.78 33.63 3.06
C LEU A 30 9.85 34.65 3.45
N THR A 31 11.10 34.42 3.02
CA THR A 31 12.17 35.43 3.09
C THR A 31 11.97 36.50 2.01
N ASP A 32 12.66 37.62 2.12
CA ASP A 32 12.55 38.70 1.14
C ASP A 32 12.91 38.25 -0.28
N GLU A 33 13.92 37.40 -0.43
CA GLU A 33 14.31 36.82 -1.73
C GLU A 33 13.21 35.86 -2.25
N GLU A 34 12.63 35.06 -1.38
CA GLU A 34 11.55 34.16 -1.74
C GLU A 34 10.24 34.91 -2.07
N ILE A 35 10.00 36.08 -1.45
CA ILE A 35 8.86 36.94 -1.78
C ILE A 35 9.03 37.50 -3.21
N GLN A 36 10.22 37.91 -3.59
CA GLN A 36 10.50 38.38 -4.97
C GLN A 36 10.29 37.23 -5.97
N GLN A 37 10.79 36.02 -5.68
CA GLN A 37 10.59 34.87 -6.52
C GLN A 37 9.10 34.46 -6.58
N TYR A 38 8.39 34.54 -5.47
CA TYR A 38 6.96 34.27 -5.39
C TYR A 38 6.15 35.21 -6.28
N GLN A 39 6.44 36.53 -6.21
CA GLN A 39 5.77 37.54 -7.02
C GLN A 39 6.10 37.38 -8.53
N ALA A 40 7.34 37.06 -8.86
CA ALA A 40 7.77 36.79 -10.24
C ALA A 40 7.14 35.52 -10.80
N ASN A 41 6.86 34.55 -9.95
CA ASN A 41 6.25 33.26 -10.31
C ASN A 41 4.72 33.26 -10.26
N ALA A 42 4.10 34.29 -9.72
CA ALA A 42 2.64 34.45 -9.59
C ALA A 42 2.01 34.91 -10.94
N THR A 43 2.46 34.36 -12.03
CA THR A 43 1.81 34.51 -13.34
C THR A 43 0.92 33.28 -13.57
N THR A 44 -0.26 33.48 -14.18
CA THR A 44 -1.16 32.38 -14.54
C THR A 44 -0.40 31.37 -15.41
N PRO A 45 -0.29 30.10 -14.99
CA PRO A 45 0.55 29.15 -15.69
C PRO A 45 -0.07 28.77 -17.04
N GLY A 46 0.59 29.09 -18.12
CA GLY A 46 0.32 28.44 -19.41
C GLY A 46 0.95 27.03 -19.44
N ALA A 47 0.49 26.15 -20.32
CA ALA A 47 1.04 24.81 -20.48
C ALA A 47 2.57 24.80 -20.66
N SER A 48 3.12 25.76 -21.37
CA SER A 48 4.58 25.97 -21.53
C SER A 48 5.30 26.28 -20.20
N SER A 49 4.69 27.05 -19.31
CA SER A 49 5.25 27.39 -17.99
C SER A 49 5.30 26.16 -17.05
N ILE A 50 4.32 25.29 -17.15
CA ILE A 50 4.26 24.02 -16.40
C ILE A 50 5.36 23.08 -16.88
N ILE A 51 5.50 22.90 -18.18
CA ILE A 51 6.52 22.05 -18.79
C ILE A 51 7.92 22.55 -18.42
N GLU A 52 8.17 23.85 -18.50
CA GLU A 52 9.45 24.43 -18.12
C GLU A 52 9.75 24.26 -16.63
N PHE A 53 8.78 24.42 -15.75
CA PHE A 53 8.93 24.19 -14.32
C PHE A 53 9.29 22.72 -14.01
N VAL A 54 8.60 21.77 -14.66
CA VAL A 54 8.90 20.35 -14.54
C VAL A 54 10.30 20.03 -15.04
N ARG A 55 10.72 20.63 -16.17
CA ARG A 55 12.08 20.49 -16.71
C ARG A 55 13.15 20.96 -15.70
N ILE A 56 12.95 22.12 -15.06
CA ILE A 56 13.87 22.64 -14.03
C ILE A 56 13.97 21.69 -12.83
N VAL A 57 12.84 21.08 -12.42
CA VAL A 57 12.82 20.10 -11.32
C VAL A 57 13.52 18.80 -11.71
N ASP A 58 13.34 18.32 -12.93
CA ASP A 58 13.96 17.09 -13.45
C ASP A 58 15.47 17.26 -13.73
N GLU A 59 15.90 18.39 -14.29
CA GLU A 59 17.32 18.68 -14.59
C GLU A 59 18.19 18.74 -13.32
N ARG A 60 17.66 19.26 -12.22
CA ARG A 60 18.36 19.29 -10.92
C ARG A 60 18.58 17.90 -10.32
N LYS A 61 17.85 16.89 -10.78
CA LYS A 61 17.86 15.49 -10.28
C LYS A 61 18.36 14.45 -11.28
N SER A 62 18.96 14.86 -12.39
CA SER A 62 19.42 13.94 -13.47
C SER A 62 20.43 12.87 -13.03
N LYS A 63 20.84 12.84 -11.75
CA LYS A 63 21.78 11.87 -11.17
C LYS A 63 21.12 10.78 -10.31
N THR A 64 19.82 10.78 -10.13
CA THR A 64 19.10 9.76 -9.34
C THR A 64 17.85 9.27 -10.06
N THR A 65 17.52 8.01 -9.89
CA THR A 65 16.58 7.08 -10.55
C THR A 65 15.10 7.52 -10.72
N MET A 66 14.79 8.82 -10.92
CA MET A 66 13.44 9.37 -10.80
C MET A 66 12.84 9.90 -12.12
N ARG A 67 12.98 9.17 -13.22
CA ARG A 67 12.43 9.56 -14.54
C ARG A 67 10.90 9.66 -14.65
N CYS A 68 10.12 9.19 -13.67
CA CYS A 68 8.65 9.13 -13.79
C CYS A 68 7.89 10.23 -13.04
N MET A 69 8.56 11.13 -12.33
CA MET A 69 7.86 12.13 -11.50
C MET A 69 7.42 13.37 -12.30
N GLY A 70 8.13 13.71 -13.36
CA GLY A 70 7.81 14.87 -14.19
C GLY A 70 6.41 14.81 -14.81
N SER A 71 6.03 13.66 -15.39
CA SER A 71 4.71 13.49 -16.02
C SER A 71 3.55 13.55 -15.03
N ARG A 72 3.75 13.09 -13.80
CA ARG A 72 2.73 13.11 -12.73
C ARG A 72 2.55 14.49 -12.14
N LEU A 73 3.65 15.19 -11.94
CA LEU A 73 3.65 16.59 -11.53
C LEU A 73 2.97 17.44 -12.60
N CYS A 74 3.22 17.21 -13.90
CA CYS A 74 2.50 17.85 -15.00
C CYS A 74 0.99 17.64 -14.88
N THR A 75 0.54 16.41 -14.70
CA THR A 75 -0.91 16.11 -14.59
C THR A 75 -1.57 16.80 -13.39
N PHE A 76 -0.86 16.89 -12.26
CA PHE A 76 -1.32 17.64 -11.10
C PHE A 76 -1.40 19.15 -11.42
N LEU A 77 -0.35 19.70 -11.99
CA LEU A 77 -0.26 21.12 -12.31
C LEU A 77 -1.29 21.53 -13.38
N ASP A 78 -1.57 20.65 -14.35
CA ASP A 78 -2.64 20.86 -15.34
C ASP A 78 -4.03 20.93 -14.67
N LYS A 79 -4.30 20.06 -13.70
CA LYS A 79 -5.55 20.12 -12.92
C LYS A 79 -5.65 21.39 -12.08
N MET A 80 -4.55 21.83 -11.48
CA MET A 80 -4.47 23.10 -10.75
C MET A 80 -4.68 24.30 -11.68
N GLN A 81 -4.18 24.25 -12.90
CA GLN A 81 -4.41 25.29 -13.91
C GLN A 81 -5.88 25.38 -14.33
N GLN A 82 -6.51 24.24 -14.62
CA GLN A 82 -7.94 24.17 -14.97
C GLN A 82 -8.77 24.78 -13.86
N PHE A 83 -8.40 24.48 -12.60
CA PHE A 83 -9.07 25.07 -11.45
C PHE A 83 -8.80 26.58 -11.31
N ALA A 84 -7.60 27.04 -11.58
CA ALA A 84 -7.26 28.46 -11.58
C ALA A 84 -8.22 29.25 -12.50
N GLY A 85 -8.52 28.72 -13.69
CA GLY A 85 -9.49 29.31 -14.61
C GLY A 85 -10.91 29.41 -14.03
N VAL A 86 -11.32 28.43 -13.23
CA VAL A 86 -12.63 28.47 -12.53
C VAL A 86 -12.64 29.51 -11.39
N ALA A 87 -11.60 29.54 -10.58
CA ALA A 87 -11.48 30.53 -9.53
C ALA A 87 -11.49 31.97 -10.09
N ASP A 88 -10.85 32.19 -11.22
CA ASP A 88 -10.84 33.50 -11.91
C ASP A 88 -12.26 33.91 -12.41
N THR A 89 -13.12 32.97 -12.79
CA THR A 89 -14.50 33.29 -13.17
C THR A 89 -15.39 33.67 -11.99
N PHE A 90 -15.09 33.18 -10.80
CA PHE A 90 -15.84 33.51 -9.57
C PHE A 90 -15.31 34.75 -8.86
N VAL A 91 -14.04 35.06 -9.00
CA VAL A 91 -13.37 36.21 -8.42
C VAL A 91 -13.17 37.28 -9.48
N SER A 92 -14.25 37.65 -10.16
CA SER A 92 -14.24 38.64 -11.24
C SER A 92 -13.63 40.01 -10.88
N SER A 93 -13.38 40.27 -9.58
CA SER A 93 -12.74 41.47 -9.05
C SER A 93 -11.23 41.36 -8.81
N ASN A 94 -10.65 40.14 -8.91
CA ASN A 94 -9.21 39.96 -8.63
C ASN A 94 -8.60 38.72 -9.31
N PRO A 95 -8.26 38.80 -10.61
CA PRO A 95 -7.71 37.67 -11.37
C PRO A 95 -6.36 37.15 -10.89
N THR A 96 -5.77 37.78 -9.87
CA THR A 96 -4.47 37.40 -9.31
C THR A 96 -4.54 36.30 -8.25
N ILE A 97 -5.72 35.92 -7.75
CA ILE A 97 -5.84 34.94 -6.65
C ILE A 97 -5.39 33.56 -7.11
N ALA A 98 -5.82 33.10 -8.26
CA ALA A 98 -5.41 31.83 -8.82
C ALA A 98 -3.89 31.75 -9.08
N ALA A 99 -3.32 32.84 -9.59
CA ALA A 99 -1.88 32.97 -9.79
C ALA A 99 -1.12 32.90 -8.45
N LEU A 100 -1.67 33.47 -7.39
CA LEU A 100 -1.08 33.43 -6.04
C LEU A 100 -1.15 32.02 -5.41
N VAL A 101 -2.26 31.29 -5.59
CA VAL A 101 -2.38 29.88 -5.17
C VAL A 101 -1.37 29.02 -5.90
N TRP A 102 -1.27 29.18 -7.21
CA TRP A 102 -0.26 28.52 -8.03
C TRP A 102 1.16 28.84 -7.59
N GLY A 103 1.47 30.10 -7.36
CA GLY A 103 2.76 30.54 -6.85
C GLY A 103 3.13 29.88 -5.52
N SER A 104 2.15 29.71 -4.63
CA SER A 104 2.35 29.06 -3.33
C SER A 104 2.71 27.58 -3.48
N VAL A 105 2.01 26.86 -4.33
CA VAL A 105 2.31 25.43 -4.63
C VAL A 105 3.69 25.31 -5.28
N LYS A 106 4.02 26.15 -6.26
CA LYS A 106 5.31 26.17 -6.95
C LYS A 106 6.47 26.43 -5.98
N MET A 107 6.35 27.45 -5.11
CA MET A 107 7.35 27.74 -4.08
C MET A 107 7.54 26.59 -3.11
N THR A 108 6.46 25.93 -2.70
CA THR A 108 6.52 24.76 -1.82
C THR A 108 7.33 23.62 -2.46
N ILE A 109 7.07 23.33 -3.73
CA ILE A 109 7.81 22.30 -4.48
C ILE A 109 9.29 22.66 -4.60
N LEU A 110 9.61 23.92 -4.90
CA LEU A 110 10.99 24.39 -5.00
C LEU A 110 11.73 24.30 -3.67
N THR A 111 11.10 24.67 -2.57
CA THR A 111 11.67 24.56 -1.22
C THR A 111 11.90 23.10 -0.81
N ALA A 112 10.93 22.26 -1.06
CA ALA A 112 11.03 20.82 -0.79
C ALA A 112 12.09 20.13 -1.65
N ASN A 113 12.35 20.61 -2.87
CA ASN A 113 13.37 20.08 -3.78
C ASN A 113 14.79 20.16 -3.22
N ASN A 114 15.06 21.07 -2.28
CA ASN A 114 16.37 21.20 -1.64
C ASN A 114 16.66 20.08 -0.63
N VAL A 115 15.66 19.26 -0.28
CA VAL A 115 15.77 18.14 0.68
C VAL A 115 15.33 16.84 -0.01
N ALA A 116 16.28 16.09 -0.57
CA ALA A 116 16.01 14.94 -1.46
C ALA A 116 15.07 13.88 -0.85
N SER A 117 15.23 13.53 0.42
CA SER A 117 14.39 12.56 1.12
C SER A 117 12.96 13.05 1.39
N TYR A 118 12.73 14.35 1.33
CA TYR A 118 11.43 14.99 1.59
C TYR A 118 10.64 15.21 0.31
N PHE A 119 11.34 15.42 -0.78
CA PHE A 119 10.73 15.76 -2.06
C PHE A 119 9.75 14.70 -2.55
N GLU A 120 10.07 13.42 -2.39
CA GLU A 120 9.17 12.32 -2.75
C GLU A 120 7.87 12.32 -1.93
N LYS A 121 8.01 12.50 -0.61
CA LYS A 121 6.87 12.55 0.29
C LYS A 121 5.98 13.76 0.02
N VAL A 122 6.59 14.93 -0.20
CA VAL A 122 5.88 16.17 -0.57
C VAL A 122 5.18 16.02 -1.92
N THR A 123 5.86 15.46 -2.90
CA THR A 123 5.25 15.25 -4.23
C THR A 123 4.11 14.23 -4.16
N GLY A 124 4.25 13.16 -3.37
CA GLY A 124 3.17 12.21 -3.10
C GLY A 124 1.96 12.87 -2.45
N LEU A 125 2.18 13.74 -1.47
CA LEU A 125 1.15 14.50 -0.77
C LEU A 125 0.44 15.49 -1.72
N ILE A 126 1.19 16.24 -2.51
CA ILE A 126 0.66 17.17 -3.52
C ILE A 126 -0.16 16.42 -4.59
N MET A 127 0.30 15.23 -5.00
CA MET A 127 -0.48 14.37 -5.90
C MET A 127 -1.78 13.85 -5.27
N SER A 128 -1.79 13.58 -3.96
CA SER A 128 -3.01 13.21 -3.24
C SER A 128 -4.03 14.36 -3.25
N ILE A 129 -3.60 15.61 -3.13
CA ILE A 129 -4.47 16.78 -3.28
C ILE A 129 -5.05 16.87 -4.71
N GLY A 130 -4.24 16.61 -5.72
CA GLY A 130 -4.71 16.62 -7.12
C GLY A 130 -5.83 15.60 -7.41
N LYS A 131 -5.96 14.55 -6.60
CA LYS A 131 -7.07 13.60 -6.68
C LYS A 131 -8.36 14.17 -6.10
N LEU A 132 -8.20 14.91 -5.00
CA LEU A 132 -9.31 15.56 -4.29
C LEU A 132 -9.79 16.83 -5.02
N CYS A 133 -9.03 17.35 -6.01
CA CYS A 133 -9.49 18.42 -6.88
C CYS A 133 -10.51 17.81 -7.87
N PRO A 134 -11.81 17.97 -7.68
CA PRO A 134 -12.79 17.52 -8.64
C PRO A 134 -12.58 18.21 -9.98
N SER A 135 -13.15 17.68 -11.06
CA SER A 135 -13.13 18.29 -12.39
C SER A 135 -14.08 19.51 -12.45
N TYR A 136 -13.72 20.55 -11.72
CA TYR A 136 -14.55 21.75 -11.53
C TYR A 136 -14.76 22.58 -12.79
N GLU A 137 -13.95 22.36 -13.82
CA GLU A 137 -14.10 23.06 -15.12
C GLU A 137 -15.52 22.93 -15.70
N LYS A 138 -16.15 21.77 -15.51
CA LYS A 138 -17.54 21.54 -15.94
C LYS A 138 -18.58 22.24 -15.06
N PHE A 139 -18.30 22.43 -13.77
CA PHE A 139 -19.28 22.93 -12.81
C PHE A 139 -19.17 24.44 -12.57
N GLY A 140 -17.97 25.00 -12.67
CA GLY A 140 -17.77 26.46 -12.57
C GLY A 140 -18.49 27.24 -13.66
N GLY A 141 -18.52 26.71 -14.89
CA GLY A 141 -19.29 27.30 -16.00
C GLY A 141 -20.80 27.11 -15.89
N LEU A 142 -21.26 26.11 -15.11
CA LEU A 142 -22.69 25.80 -14.97
C LEU A 142 -23.39 26.62 -13.88
N TYR A 143 -22.64 27.05 -12.84
CA TYR A 143 -23.23 27.70 -11.66
C TYR A 143 -22.48 28.97 -11.20
N PRO A 144 -22.23 29.96 -12.07
CA PRO A 144 -21.43 31.13 -11.74
C PRO A 144 -22.01 32.05 -10.66
N GLY A 145 -23.28 31.86 -10.31
CA GLY A 145 -23.98 32.65 -9.29
C GLY A 145 -24.17 31.94 -7.95
N CYS A 146 -23.58 30.76 -7.72
CA CYS A 146 -23.73 30.02 -6.46
C CYS A 146 -22.64 30.44 -5.47
N ILE A 147 -22.97 31.39 -4.57
CA ILE A 147 -22.06 31.95 -3.57
C ILE A 147 -21.59 30.87 -2.58
N GLU A 148 -22.46 29.92 -2.24
CA GLU A 148 -22.13 28.80 -1.34
C GLU A 148 -21.05 27.90 -1.94
N LEU A 149 -21.16 27.57 -3.21
CA LEU A 149 -20.13 26.80 -3.92
C LEU A 149 -18.80 27.57 -3.99
N GLN A 150 -18.85 28.88 -4.21
CA GLN A 150 -17.65 29.73 -4.20
C GLN A 150 -16.96 29.73 -2.82
N ASN A 151 -17.73 29.80 -1.72
CA ASN A 151 -17.21 29.73 -0.36
C ASN A 151 -16.48 28.42 -0.11
N GLU A 152 -17.10 27.29 -0.40
CA GLU A 152 -16.51 25.96 -0.17
C GLU A 152 -15.25 25.75 -1.02
N LEU A 153 -15.21 26.27 -2.24
CA LEU A 153 -14.05 26.26 -3.10
C LEU A 153 -12.90 27.11 -2.52
N CYS A 154 -13.19 28.30 -2.05
CA CYS A 154 -12.19 29.17 -1.41
C CYS A 154 -11.65 28.54 -0.12
N ASP A 155 -12.51 27.90 0.67
CA ASP A 155 -12.10 27.20 1.89
C ASP A 155 -11.21 25.99 1.57
N PHE A 156 -11.52 25.22 0.55
CA PHE A 156 -10.65 24.12 0.07
C PHE A 156 -9.24 24.62 -0.26
N TYR A 157 -9.12 25.73 -1.01
CA TYR A 157 -7.79 26.28 -1.35
C TYR A 157 -7.09 26.92 -0.17
N ALA A 158 -7.81 27.49 0.76
CA ALA A 158 -7.22 27.95 2.00
C ALA A 158 -6.55 26.81 2.78
N VAL A 159 -7.15 25.61 2.79
CA VAL A 159 -6.54 24.42 3.39
C VAL A 159 -5.29 24.00 2.62
N VAL A 160 -5.31 24.00 1.27
CA VAL A 160 -4.14 23.71 0.44
C VAL A 160 -2.98 24.66 0.75
N ILE A 161 -3.25 25.97 0.87
CA ILE A 161 -2.22 26.98 1.20
C ILE A 161 -1.64 26.75 2.60
N ARG A 162 -2.49 26.50 3.60
CA ARG A 162 -2.02 26.19 4.97
C ARG A 162 -1.16 24.94 5.02
N MET A 163 -1.48 23.96 4.21
CA MET A 163 -0.64 22.78 4.07
C MET A 163 0.71 23.11 3.39
N CYS A 164 0.72 23.98 2.36
CA CYS A 164 1.96 24.49 1.77
C CYS A 164 2.83 25.20 2.81
N ILE A 165 2.25 26.05 3.68
CA ILE A 165 2.93 26.67 4.83
C ILE A 165 3.62 25.60 5.69
N LYS A 166 2.86 24.58 6.10
CA LYS A 166 3.38 23.52 6.95
C LYS A 166 4.51 22.73 6.29
N ILE A 167 4.42 22.46 4.99
CA ILE A 167 5.48 21.77 4.23
C ILE A 167 6.78 22.60 4.25
N ILE A 168 6.70 23.91 3.99
CA ILE A 168 7.86 24.80 4.01
C ILE A 168 8.48 24.86 5.40
N GLU A 169 7.68 25.04 6.46
CA GLU A 169 8.15 25.07 7.84
C GLU A 169 8.89 23.78 8.23
N VAL A 170 8.30 22.62 7.90
CA VAL A 170 8.90 21.33 8.20
C VAL A 170 10.17 21.11 7.38
N SER A 171 10.16 21.47 6.09
CA SER A 171 11.35 21.39 5.23
C SER A 171 12.51 22.22 5.76
N ARG A 172 12.26 23.41 6.29
CA ARG A 172 13.30 24.27 6.90
C ARG A 172 13.85 23.72 8.22
N ARG A 173 13.00 23.13 9.05
CA ARG A 173 13.42 22.51 10.34
C ARG A 173 14.34 21.29 10.12
N GLN A 174 14.12 20.55 9.06
CA GLN A 174 14.88 19.33 8.77
C GLN A 174 16.28 19.60 8.22
N THR A 175 16.49 20.71 7.55
CA THR A 175 17.83 21.10 7.05
C THR A 175 18.85 21.24 8.19
N VAL A 176 18.40 21.54 9.42
CA VAL A 176 19.24 21.67 10.61
C VAL A 176 19.40 20.36 11.39
N LYS A 177 18.45 19.42 11.29
CA LYS A 177 18.40 18.16 12.08
C LYS A 177 18.87 16.90 11.34
N GLN A 178 19.10 16.95 10.04
CA GLN A 178 19.47 15.77 9.23
C GLN A 178 20.85 15.19 9.54
N MET A 179 21.62 15.79 10.41
CA MET A 179 22.91 15.22 10.85
C MET A 179 22.81 14.17 11.98
N ILE A 180 21.69 13.96 12.65
CA ILE A 180 21.69 13.19 13.92
C ILE A 180 20.61 12.10 14.05
N SER A 181 19.53 12.06 13.29
CA SER A 181 18.58 10.94 13.42
C SER A 181 17.79 10.69 12.15
N SER A 182 18.28 9.73 11.40
CA SER A 182 17.52 8.91 10.49
C SER A 182 16.37 8.22 11.27
N PHE A 183 15.20 8.16 10.60
CA PHE A 183 14.10 7.23 10.91
C PHE A 183 13.17 7.61 12.05
N PHE A 184 12.02 8.03 11.74
CA PHE A 184 10.67 7.66 12.15
C PHE A 184 9.67 8.82 12.01
N ASN A 185 8.81 8.66 11.12
CA ASN A 185 7.41 9.03 10.88
C ASN A 185 6.74 10.26 11.57
N PRO A 186 7.29 11.47 11.62
CA PRO A 186 6.47 12.65 11.91
C PRO A 186 5.69 13.15 10.68
N PHE A 187 6.09 12.76 9.46
CA PHE A 187 5.52 13.32 8.24
C PHE A 187 4.05 12.95 8.05
N GLU A 188 3.69 11.68 8.20
CA GLU A 188 2.29 11.25 8.03
C GLU A 188 1.38 11.79 9.14
N SER A 189 1.85 11.83 10.39
CA SER A 189 1.09 12.39 11.51
C SER A 189 0.88 13.90 11.40
N ASP A 190 1.88 14.63 10.89
CA ASP A 190 1.80 16.10 10.75
C ASP A 190 0.85 16.52 9.62
N PHE A 191 0.68 15.69 8.58
CA PHE A 191 -0.15 16.03 7.42
C PHE A 191 -1.51 15.35 7.39
N LYS A 192 -1.73 14.29 8.18
CA LYS A 192 -3.02 13.61 8.30
C LYS A 192 -4.20 14.56 8.60
N PRO A 193 -4.10 15.54 9.53
CA PRO A 193 -5.19 16.49 9.77
C PRO A 193 -5.55 17.33 8.54
N PHE A 194 -4.56 17.67 7.70
CA PHE A 194 -4.81 18.44 6.48
C PHE A 194 -5.51 17.59 5.41
N LEU A 195 -5.15 16.30 5.29
CA LEU A 195 -5.82 15.37 4.38
C LEU A 195 -7.27 15.16 4.79
N GLU A 196 -7.54 14.95 6.09
CA GLU A 196 -8.91 14.82 6.61
C GLU A 196 -9.74 16.10 6.37
N LEU A 197 -9.13 17.29 6.53
CA LEU A 197 -9.78 18.56 6.21
C LEU A 197 -10.06 18.71 4.72
N LEU A 198 -9.14 18.28 3.84
CA LEU A 198 -9.32 18.32 2.40
C LEU A 198 -10.43 17.38 1.94
N GLU A 199 -10.47 16.15 2.46
CA GLU A 199 -11.54 15.18 2.18
C GLU A 199 -12.90 15.72 2.64
N LYS A 200 -12.94 16.34 3.81
CA LYS A 200 -14.16 16.98 4.31
C LYS A 200 -14.60 18.15 3.43
N SER A 201 -13.66 18.98 3.01
CA SER A 201 -13.94 20.12 2.13
C SER A 201 -14.38 19.66 0.74
N GLU A 202 -13.75 18.58 0.18
CA GLU A 202 -14.21 17.94 -1.06
C GLU A 202 -15.65 17.46 -0.95
N ALA A 203 -15.98 16.77 0.14
CA ALA A 203 -17.36 16.31 0.38
C ALA A 203 -18.36 17.47 0.49
N ASN A 204 -17.95 18.60 1.06
CA ASN A 204 -18.78 19.81 1.10
C ASN A 204 -18.99 20.40 -0.29
N VAL A 205 -17.92 20.53 -1.06
CA VAL A 205 -17.99 21.01 -2.45
C VAL A 205 -18.89 20.10 -3.29
N ALA A 206 -18.75 18.78 -3.18
CA ALA A 206 -19.58 17.81 -3.88
C ALA A 206 -21.07 17.98 -3.51
N ARG A 207 -21.36 18.26 -2.24
CA ARG A 207 -22.70 18.52 -1.73
C ARG A 207 -23.27 19.81 -2.30
N GLU A 208 -22.51 20.91 -2.30
CA GLU A 208 -22.97 22.19 -2.87
C GLU A 208 -23.19 22.11 -4.38
N ILE A 209 -22.38 21.33 -5.11
CA ILE A 209 -22.63 21.02 -6.52
C ILE A 209 -23.97 20.31 -6.68
N GLN A 210 -24.28 19.34 -5.82
CA GLN A 210 -25.55 18.62 -5.85
C GLN A 210 -26.74 19.55 -5.54
N PHE A 211 -26.61 20.43 -4.56
CA PHE A 211 -27.62 21.46 -4.25
C PHE A 211 -27.81 22.46 -5.38
N ALA A 212 -26.72 22.97 -5.95
CA ALA A 212 -26.78 23.87 -7.10
C ALA A 212 -27.46 23.22 -8.31
N SER A 213 -27.18 21.93 -8.55
CA SER A 213 -27.83 21.13 -9.58
C SER A 213 -29.32 20.95 -9.32
N GLN A 214 -29.71 20.66 -8.07
CA GLN A 214 -31.15 20.55 -7.69
C GLN A 214 -31.87 21.88 -7.82
N LYS A 215 -31.24 22.99 -7.39
CA LYS A 215 -31.80 24.33 -7.50
C LYS A 215 -31.97 24.75 -8.96
N ALA A 216 -30.98 24.50 -9.81
CA ALA A 216 -31.08 24.76 -11.26
C ALA A 216 -32.20 23.92 -11.92
N ASN A 217 -32.38 22.67 -11.46
CA ASN A 217 -33.53 21.85 -11.90
C ASN A 217 -34.88 22.44 -11.44
N GLN A 218 -34.97 22.94 -10.19
CA GLN A 218 -36.19 23.58 -9.68
C GLN A 218 -36.49 24.89 -10.41
N ASP A 219 -35.47 25.69 -10.71
CA ASP A 219 -35.64 26.95 -11.46
C ASP A 219 -35.96 26.70 -12.91
N ALA A 220 -35.45 25.61 -13.54
CA ALA A 220 -35.86 25.16 -14.86
C ALA A 220 -37.35 24.72 -14.87
N ILE A 221 -37.80 24.05 -13.80
CA ILE A 221 -39.20 23.64 -13.64
C ILE A 221 -40.10 24.88 -13.47
N LYS A 222 -39.68 25.91 -12.71
CA LYS A 222 -40.43 27.16 -12.55
C LYS A 222 -40.52 27.98 -13.83
N LEU A 223 -39.48 27.98 -14.66
CA LEU A 223 -39.50 28.57 -15.99
C LEU A 223 -40.44 27.80 -16.96
N GLN A 224 -40.56 26.47 -16.74
CA GLN A 224 -41.51 25.64 -17.48
C GLN A 224 -42.98 25.96 -17.20
N GLU A 225 -43.30 26.35 -15.95
CA GLU A 225 -44.65 26.78 -15.58
C GLU A 225 -45.02 28.14 -16.22
N PHE A 226 -44.00 28.91 -16.60
CA PHE A 226 -44.20 30.26 -17.17
C PHE A 226 -44.21 30.28 -18.70
N ASP A 227 -43.51 29.34 -19.37
CA ASP A 227 -43.45 29.33 -20.84
C ASP A 227 -44.07 28.03 -21.38
N SER A 228 -45.31 28.14 -21.79
CA SER A 228 -46.07 27.01 -22.27
C SER A 228 -45.55 26.40 -23.58
N ASN A 229 -45.17 25.16 -23.49
CA ASN A 229 -45.46 24.05 -24.41
C ASN A 229 -44.58 23.70 -25.60
N LYS A 230 -43.54 24.37 -26.03
CA LYS A 230 -42.72 23.82 -27.12
C LYS A 230 -41.20 23.75 -26.89
N ASN A 231 -40.60 24.72 -26.26
CA ASN A 231 -39.14 24.73 -26.04
C ASN A 231 -38.72 23.90 -24.83
N ALA A 232 -39.57 23.70 -23.85
CA ALA A 232 -39.30 22.99 -22.62
C ALA A 232 -39.03 21.48 -22.81
N ARG A 233 -39.70 20.82 -23.76
CA ARG A 233 -39.43 19.41 -24.07
C ARG A 233 -38.05 19.20 -24.68
N PHE A 234 -37.62 20.07 -25.56
CA PHE A 234 -36.30 19.96 -26.20
C PHE A 234 -35.16 20.16 -25.22
N GLN A 235 -35.25 21.14 -24.29
CA GLN A 235 -34.24 21.37 -23.25
C GLN A 235 -34.21 20.25 -22.22
N LEU A 236 -35.37 19.67 -21.87
CA LEU A 236 -35.44 18.54 -20.94
C LEU A 236 -34.82 17.26 -21.53
N ASP A 237 -35.05 17.02 -22.80
CA ASP A 237 -34.48 15.88 -23.50
C ASP A 237 -32.97 16.06 -23.74
N PHE A 238 -32.51 17.26 -24.04
CA PHE A 238 -31.09 17.59 -24.14
C PHE A 238 -30.37 17.43 -22.80
N TYR A 239 -30.98 17.90 -21.68
CA TYR A 239 -30.46 17.70 -20.34
C TYR A 239 -30.43 16.23 -19.95
N LYS A 240 -31.49 15.46 -20.23
CA LYS A 240 -31.50 14.01 -19.96
C LYS A 240 -30.44 13.27 -20.76
N VAL A 241 -30.24 13.65 -22.03
CA VAL A 241 -29.20 13.06 -22.89
C VAL A 241 -27.80 13.37 -22.33
N ASN A 242 -27.53 14.65 -22.00
CA ASN A 242 -26.24 15.04 -21.42
C ASN A 242 -26.00 14.38 -20.07
N LYS A 243 -26.98 14.34 -19.17
CA LYS A 243 -26.88 13.65 -17.90
C LYS A 243 -26.63 12.15 -18.09
N LYS A 244 -27.30 11.52 -19.06
CA LYS A 244 -27.06 10.11 -19.37
C LYS A 244 -25.66 9.87 -19.92
N GLN A 245 -25.16 10.77 -20.77
CA GLN A 245 -23.77 10.70 -21.26
C GLN A 245 -22.75 10.91 -20.14
N ASP A 246 -22.98 11.85 -19.22
CA ASP A 246 -22.11 12.08 -18.06
C ASP A 246 -22.12 10.89 -17.09
N ASP A 247 -23.29 10.29 -16.85
CA ASP A 247 -23.42 9.08 -16.04
C ASP A 247 -22.71 7.88 -16.68
N GLU A 248 -22.83 7.74 -18.01
CA GLU A 248 -22.12 6.70 -18.75
C GLU A 248 -20.60 6.95 -18.76
N ALA A 249 -20.17 8.18 -18.97
CA ALA A 249 -18.75 8.57 -18.91
C ALA A 249 -18.15 8.33 -17.51
N ASN A 250 -18.89 8.67 -16.44
CA ASN A 250 -18.49 8.41 -15.07
C ASN A 250 -18.41 6.91 -14.75
N LYS A 251 -19.40 6.12 -15.20
CA LYS A 251 -19.35 4.66 -15.08
C LYS A 251 -18.13 4.08 -15.78
N TRP A 252 -17.85 4.58 -16.99
CA TRP A 252 -16.70 4.15 -17.77
C TRP A 252 -15.37 4.52 -17.09
N ARG A 253 -15.27 5.74 -16.51
CA ARG A 253 -14.10 6.21 -15.76
C ARG A 253 -13.85 5.35 -14.51
N ILE A 254 -14.90 5.08 -13.73
CA ILE A 254 -14.82 4.22 -12.54
C ILE A 254 -14.39 2.79 -12.94
N ALA A 255 -14.97 2.24 -13.99
CA ALA A 255 -14.61 0.92 -14.49
C ALA A 255 -13.15 0.86 -15.00
N LYS A 256 -12.64 1.94 -15.61
CA LYS A 256 -11.25 2.08 -16.02
C LYS A 256 -10.32 2.11 -14.81
N LEU A 257 -10.60 2.98 -13.82
CA LEU A 257 -9.81 3.08 -12.60
C LEU A 257 -9.73 1.74 -11.86
N LYS A 258 -10.86 1.03 -11.78
CA LYS A 258 -10.91 -0.30 -11.18
C LYS A 258 -10.05 -1.31 -11.92
N ARG A 259 -10.10 -1.31 -13.27
CA ARG A 259 -9.24 -2.19 -14.10
C ARG A 259 -7.76 -1.87 -13.93
N ASP A 260 -7.41 -0.59 -13.92
CA ASP A 260 -6.02 -0.14 -13.78
C ASP A 260 -5.47 -0.48 -12.38
N SER A 261 -6.28 -0.35 -11.33
CA SER A 261 -5.93 -0.79 -9.98
C SER A 261 -5.65 -2.30 -9.91
N VAL A 262 -6.51 -3.12 -10.53
CA VAL A 262 -6.30 -4.58 -10.58
C VAL A 262 -5.02 -4.93 -11.33
N ARG A 263 -4.75 -4.27 -12.46
CA ARG A 263 -3.51 -4.48 -13.23
C ARG A 263 -2.26 -4.09 -12.44
N LEU A 264 -2.30 -2.95 -11.74
CA LEU A 264 -1.16 -2.53 -10.92
C LEU A 264 -0.91 -3.46 -9.75
N ARG A 265 -1.95 -3.90 -9.04
CA ARG A 265 -1.81 -4.90 -7.97
C ARG A 265 -1.16 -6.19 -8.48
N SER A 266 -1.59 -6.66 -9.65
CA SER A 266 -0.99 -7.84 -10.27
C SER A 266 0.48 -7.63 -10.64
N ARG A 267 0.84 -6.45 -11.18
CA ARG A 267 2.23 -6.11 -11.50
C ARG A 267 3.11 -6.01 -10.26
N ILE A 268 2.64 -5.33 -9.20
CA ILE A 268 3.36 -5.22 -7.93
C ILE A 268 3.65 -6.61 -7.36
N ARG A 269 2.64 -7.49 -7.33
CA ARG A 269 2.84 -8.88 -6.87
C ARG A 269 3.90 -9.58 -7.71
N LYS A 270 3.83 -9.45 -9.04
CA LYS A 270 4.79 -10.07 -9.94
C LYS A 270 6.22 -9.50 -9.79
N ASN A 271 6.34 -8.20 -9.55
CA ASN A 271 7.63 -7.55 -9.29
C ASN A 271 8.24 -8.01 -7.95
N LEU A 272 7.41 -8.18 -6.91
CA LEU A 272 7.86 -8.67 -5.62
C LEU A 272 8.18 -10.16 -5.68
N SER A 273 7.32 -10.97 -6.28
CA SER A 273 7.54 -12.41 -6.40
C SER A 273 6.84 -12.98 -7.62
N SER A 274 7.57 -13.77 -8.40
CA SER A 274 7.02 -14.63 -9.44
C SER A 274 6.67 -16.04 -8.93
N ILE A 275 6.96 -16.32 -7.65
CA ILE A 275 6.77 -17.63 -7.03
C ILE A 275 5.33 -17.79 -6.54
N ASP A 276 4.72 -18.90 -6.93
CA ASP A 276 3.45 -19.33 -6.37
C ASP A 276 3.69 -20.02 -5.01
N HIS A 277 3.63 -19.24 -3.93
CA HIS A 277 3.82 -19.73 -2.56
C HIS A 277 2.71 -20.67 -2.09
N LEU A 278 1.50 -20.58 -2.69
CA LEU A 278 0.36 -21.39 -2.28
C LEU A 278 0.48 -22.85 -2.74
N ARG A 279 1.06 -23.09 -3.91
CA ARG A 279 1.12 -24.42 -4.50
C ARG A 279 1.92 -25.43 -3.67
N PRO A 280 3.17 -25.14 -3.23
CA PRO A 280 3.93 -26.07 -2.39
C PRO A 280 3.23 -26.38 -1.07
N TRP A 281 2.71 -25.35 -0.38
CA TRP A 281 1.97 -25.52 0.85
C TRP A 281 0.74 -26.41 0.67
N LYS A 282 -0.10 -26.14 -0.34
CA LYS A 282 -1.30 -26.95 -0.63
C LYS A 282 -0.93 -28.38 -1.00
N GLN A 283 0.18 -28.59 -1.69
CA GLN A 283 0.67 -29.90 -2.02
C GLN A 283 1.07 -30.66 -0.75
N ALA A 284 1.89 -30.07 0.11
CA ALA A 284 2.31 -30.68 1.38
C ALA A 284 1.11 -31.01 2.30
N ILE A 285 0.11 -30.13 2.35
CA ILE A 285 -1.14 -30.40 3.09
C ILE A 285 -1.94 -31.56 2.50
N ARG A 286 -2.02 -31.70 1.17
CA ARG A 286 -2.72 -32.81 0.50
C ARG A 286 -2.02 -34.15 0.71
N GLU A 287 -0.71 -34.13 0.77
CA GLU A 287 0.12 -35.31 1.00
C GLU A 287 0.16 -35.71 2.47
N ARG A 288 -0.18 -34.79 3.37
CA ARG A 288 -0.24 -35.05 4.79
C ARG A 288 -1.38 -36.02 5.13
N VAL A 289 -1.05 -37.07 5.84
CA VAL A 289 -2.04 -37.97 6.40
C VAL A 289 -2.69 -37.32 7.64
N PRO A 290 -4.03 -37.33 7.77
CA PRO A 290 -4.70 -36.84 8.98
C PRO A 290 -4.15 -37.50 10.25
N GLY A 291 -3.91 -36.70 11.30
CA GLY A 291 -3.33 -37.18 12.56
C GLY A 291 -1.79 -37.13 12.59
N THR A 292 -1.10 -36.86 11.45
CA THR A 292 0.36 -36.71 11.42
C THR A 292 0.79 -35.25 11.49
N ALA A 293 2.03 -34.98 11.86
CA ALA A 293 2.69 -33.68 11.94
C ALA A 293 2.03 -32.69 12.95
N GLU A 294 1.25 -33.19 13.89
CA GLU A 294 0.58 -32.35 14.89
C GLU A 294 1.44 -32.09 16.13
N TRP A 295 2.31 -33.03 16.44
CA TRP A 295 3.14 -33.02 17.65
C TRP A 295 4.01 -31.75 17.78
N LEU A 296 4.53 -31.22 16.67
CA LEU A 296 5.36 -30.00 16.70
C LEU A 296 4.57 -28.79 17.21
N CYS A 297 3.32 -28.65 16.78
CA CYS A 297 2.45 -27.55 17.22
C CYS A 297 1.95 -27.73 18.66
N GLN A 298 2.07 -28.95 19.22
CA GLN A 298 1.73 -29.29 20.60
C GLN A 298 2.97 -29.28 21.52
N ASP A 299 4.17 -29.14 20.96
CA ASP A 299 5.42 -29.10 21.71
C ASP A 299 5.52 -27.80 22.54
N ASP A 300 5.91 -27.92 23.81
CA ASP A 300 6.07 -26.79 24.72
C ASP A 300 7.00 -25.72 24.20
N THR A 301 8.06 -26.11 23.48
CA THR A 301 9.03 -25.16 22.89
C THR A 301 8.39 -24.32 21.80
N PHE A 302 7.51 -24.93 21.01
CA PHE A 302 6.76 -24.22 19.98
C PHE A 302 5.73 -23.26 20.58
N ASP A 303 5.00 -23.69 21.62
CA ASP A 303 4.04 -22.83 22.32
C ASP A 303 4.74 -21.67 23.05
N GLN A 304 5.89 -21.91 23.69
CA GLN A 304 6.71 -20.86 24.28
C GLN A 304 7.18 -19.85 23.22
N TRP A 305 7.61 -20.31 22.04
CA TRP A 305 7.99 -19.43 20.94
C TRP A 305 6.79 -18.61 20.46
N LYS A 306 5.66 -19.23 20.29
CA LYS A 306 4.43 -18.54 19.84
C LYS A 306 3.97 -17.47 20.83
N ARG A 307 4.10 -17.73 22.14
CA ARG A 307 3.73 -16.77 23.21
C ARG A 307 4.83 -15.79 23.57
N SER A 308 6.06 -16.02 23.12
CA SER A 308 7.18 -15.14 23.46
C SER A 308 6.92 -13.69 23.05
N THR A 309 7.42 -12.76 23.84
CA THR A 309 7.45 -11.33 23.50
C THR A 309 8.77 -10.99 22.79
N GLY A 310 8.69 -10.18 21.72
CA GLY A 310 9.85 -9.73 20.96
C GLY A 310 10.24 -10.63 19.79
N ASN A 311 11.33 -10.26 19.14
CA ASN A 311 11.79 -10.80 17.87
C ASN A 311 12.58 -12.10 18.10
N THR A 312 12.05 -13.23 17.65
CA THR A 312 12.58 -14.56 17.95
C THR A 312 12.67 -15.45 16.74
N ILE A 313 13.67 -16.34 16.73
CA ILE A 313 13.81 -17.41 15.74
C ILE A 313 13.50 -18.74 16.41
N PHE A 314 12.68 -19.54 15.75
CA PHE A 314 12.46 -20.96 16.00
C PHE A 314 13.16 -21.76 14.91
N TRP A 315 14.04 -22.64 15.27
CA TRP A 315 14.73 -23.51 14.31
C TRP A 315 14.31 -24.96 14.49
N CYS A 316 13.68 -25.49 13.45
CA CYS A 316 13.29 -26.90 13.33
C CYS A 316 14.32 -27.61 12.46
N SER A 317 15.25 -28.33 13.07
CA SER A 317 16.31 -29.04 12.34
C SER A 317 16.05 -30.54 12.28
N GLY A 318 16.53 -31.21 11.23
CA GLY A 318 16.40 -32.66 11.09
C GLY A 318 17.03 -33.16 9.78
N THR A 319 17.29 -34.45 9.70
CA THR A 319 17.88 -35.11 8.54
C THR A 319 16.96 -35.06 7.32
N ILE A 320 17.49 -35.48 6.17
CA ILE A 320 16.70 -35.60 4.93
C ILE A 320 15.59 -36.65 5.13
N GLY A 321 14.42 -36.41 4.55
CA GLY A 321 13.30 -37.38 4.60
C GLY A 321 12.50 -37.40 5.91
N VAL A 322 12.93 -36.74 6.98
CA VAL A 322 12.29 -36.76 8.31
C VAL A 322 10.93 -36.02 8.39
N GLY A 323 10.41 -35.54 7.26
CA GLY A 323 9.06 -34.93 7.20
C GLY A 323 9.01 -33.44 7.55
N LYS A 324 10.12 -32.69 7.52
CA LYS A 324 10.17 -31.26 7.85
C LYS A 324 9.16 -30.41 7.07
N THR A 325 9.01 -30.66 5.78
CA THR A 325 8.07 -29.92 4.91
C THR A 325 6.61 -30.14 5.33
N VAL A 326 6.27 -31.37 5.73
CA VAL A 326 4.92 -31.69 6.23
C VAL A 326 4.69 -31.01 7.58
N LEU A 327 5.66 -31.06 8.49
CA LEU A 327 5.62 -30.34 9.77
C LEU A 327 5.45 -28.82 9.54
N THR A 328 6.25 -28.23 8.66
CA THR A 328 6.18 -26.80 8.33
C THR A 328 4.82 -26.44 7.72
N SER A 329 4.27 -27.28 6.85
CA SER A 329 2.95 -27.04 6.26
C SER A 329 1.84 -27.05 7.32
N ASN A 330 1.97 -27.91 8.35
CA ASN A 330 1.07 -27.93 9.49
C ASN A 330 1.24 -26.70 10.37
N VAL A 331 2.47 -26.25 10.62
CA VAL A 331 2.76 -24.98 11.32
C VAL A 331 2.06 -23.81 10.64
N VAL A 332 2.20 -23.67 9.31
CA VAL A 332 1.51 -22.63 8.53
C VAL A 332 -0.01 -22.73 8.71
N SER A 333 -0.58 -23.95 8.63
CA SER A 333 -2.01 -24.18 8.78
C SER A 333 -2.49 -23.79 10.18
N GLN A 334 -1.77 -24.18 11.22
CA GLN A 334 -2.08 -23.88 12.61
C GLN A 334 -2.01 -22.38 12.90
N LEU A 335 -0.99 -21.70 12.38
CA LEU A 335 -0.87 -20.26 12.50
C LEU A 335 -2.05 -19.55 11.81
N HIS A 336 -2.43 -19.98 10.60
CA HIS A 336 -3.59 -19.43 9.91
C HIS A 336 -4.92 -19.69 10.65
N GLY A 337 -5.09 -20.87 11.22
CA GLY A 337 -6.30 -21.23 11.96
C GLY A 337 -6.47 -20.49 13.30
N SER A 338 -5.36 -20.12 13.93
CA SER A 338 -5.37 -19.47 15.25
C SER A 338 -5.06 -17.96 15.21
N ARG A 339 -4.86 -17.38 14.01
CA ARG A 339 -4.45 -15.98 13.87
C ARG A 339 -5.53 -15.00 14.32
N ASN A 340 -5.12 -13.92 14.96
CA ASN A 340 -5.94 -12.76 15.24
C ASN A 340 -5.71 -11.64 14.21
N ALA A 341 -6.46 -10.54 14.32
CA ALA A 341 -6.38 -9.40 13.38
C ALA A 341 -5.00 -8.68 13.38
N ASN A 342 -4.20 -8.88 14.43
CA ASN A 342 -2.88 -8.26 14.57
C ASN A 342 -1.75 -9.16 14.09
N GLU A 343 -2.03 -10.37 13.65
CA GLU A 343 -1.06 -11.34 13.18
C GLU A 343 -1.08 -11.45 11.67
N ILE A 344 0.10 -11.39 11.06
CA ILE A 344 0.29 -11.54 9.62
C ILE A 344 1.26 -12.71 9.42
N ILE A 345 0.87 -13.65 8.56
CA ILE A 345 1.63 -14.86 8.30
C ILE A 345 2.13 -14.83 6.87
N SER A 346 3.39 -15.15 6.69
CA SER A 346 4.05 -15.25 5.41
C SER A 346 4.95 -16.48 5.41
N TYR A 347 4.99 -17.20 4.31
CA TYR A 347 5.74 -18.44 4.22
C TYR A 347 6.35 -18.65 2.85
N HIS A 348 7.46 -19.41 2.82
CA HIS A 348 8.13 -19.81 1.60
C HIS A 348 8.65 -21.25 1.76
N PHE A 349 8.50 -22.04 0.71
CA PHE A 349 9.01 -23.40 0.61
C PHE A 349 10.09 -23.42 -0.45
N CYS A 350 11.33 -23.64 -0.06
CA CYS A 350 12.44 -23.94 -0.96
C CYS A 350 12.25 -25.32 -1.58
N CYS A 351 12.51 -25.44 -2.86
CA CYS A 351 12.33 -26.70 -3.58
C CYS A 351 13.40 -26.84 -4.66
N THR A 352 14.21 -27.90 -4.60
CA THR A 352 15.28 -28.20 -5.56
C THR A 352 14.77 -28.38 -6.99
N ASP A 353 13.53 -28.86 -7.16
CA ASP A 353 12.88 -28.99 -8.47
C ASP A 353 12.58 -27.64 -9.12
N ASN A 354 12.51 -26.58 -8.34
CA ASN A 354 12.31 -25.22 -8.82
C ASN A 354 13.39 -24.28 -8.31
N LYS A 355 14.49 -24.18 -9.02
CA LYS A 355 15.66 -23.36 -8.66
C LYS A 355 15.31 -21.89 -8.36
N ALA A 356 14.23 -21.37 -8.92
CA ALA A 356 13.80 -20.00 -8.62
C ALA A 356 13.37 -19.82 -7.16
N THR A 357 12.93 -20.88 -6.48
CA THR A 357 12.56 -20.85 -5.07
C THR A 357 13.76 -20.80 -4.12
N LEU A 358 14.97 -21.04 -4.64
CA LEU A 358 16.21 -21.11 -3.88
C LEU A 358 16.98 -19.78 -3.86
N LEU A 359 16.55 -18.80 -4.66
CA LEU A 359 17.19 -17.49 -4.72
C LEU A 359 16.73 -16.58 -3.58
N ALA A 360 17.64 -15.99 -2.85
CA ALA A 360 17.38 -15.08 -1.72
C ALA A 360 16.40 -13.96 -2.09
N ARG A 361 16.60 -13.37 -3.28
CA ARG A 361 15.69 -12.35 -3.82
C ARG A 361 14.25 -12.84 -3.93
N ASN A 362 14.05 -14.06 -4.37
CA ASN A 362 12.72 -14.64 -4.56
C ASN A 362 12.10 -15.08 -3.23
N ILE A 363 12.90 -15.59 -2.29
CA ILE A 363 12.47 -15.93 -0.93
C ILE A 363 11.96 -14.67 -0.25
N MET A 364 12.79 -13.63 -0.17
CA MET A 364 12.43 -12.36 0.45
C MET A 364 11.27 -11.66 -0.28
N GLY A 365 11.26 -11.70 -1.60
CA GLY A 365 10.18 -11.18 -2.43
C GLY A 365 8.84 -11.89 -2.21
N SER A 366 8.86 -13.21 -2.06
CA SER A 366 7.66 -14.01 -1.75
C SER A 366 7.09 -13.66 -0.37
N LEU A 367 7.96 -13.55 0.63
CA LEU A 367 7.57 -13.10 1.96
C LEU A 367 7.01 -11.68 1.93
N ALA A 368 7.68 -10.75 1.24
CA ALA A 368 7.25 -9.37 1.07
C ALA A 368 5.86 -9.27 0.39
N CYS A 369 5.64 -10.04 -0.66
CA CYS A 369 4.38 -10.06 -1.38
C CYS A 369 3.21 -10.41 -0.45
N GLN A 370 3.37 -11.43 0.39
CA GLN A 370 2.35 -11.88 1.34
C GLN A 370 2.14 -10.87 2.48
N LEU A 371 3.20 -10.31 3.04
CA LEU A 371 3.13 -9.32 4.12
C LEU A 371 2.43 -8.02 3.66
N LEU A 372 2.68 -7.59 2.44
CA LEU A 372 2.10 -6.37 1.89
C LEU A 372 0.72 -6.59 1.26
N GLU A 373 0.23 -7.82 1.16
CA GLU A 373 -1.04 -8.15 0.48
C GLU A 373 -2.22 -7.34 1.02
N SER A 374 -2.36 -7.25 2.35
CA SER A 374 -3.44 -6.51 3.00
C SER A 374 -3.35 -4.99 2.76
N GLN A 375 -2.14 -4.45 2.64
CA GLN A 375 -1.90 -3.04 2.33
C GLN A 375 -2.16 -2.76 0.85
N ILE A 376 -1.62 -3.60 -0.05
CA ILE A 376 -1.85 -3.52 -1.49
C ILE A 376 -3.36 -3.56 -1.82
N ALA A 377 -4.13 -4.37 -1.08
CA ALA A 377 -5.59 -4.47 -1.26
C ALA A 377 -6.31 -3.16 -0.90
N ARG A 378 -5.81 -2.38 0.06
CA ARG A 378 -6.39 -1.11 0.54
C ARG A 378 -5.96 0.13 -0.26
N TYR A 379 -4.82 0.05 -0.95
CA TYR A 379 -4.25 1.19 -1.67
C TYR A 379 -5.11 1.67 -2.84
N GLN A 380 -5.18 2.98 -3.00
CA GLN A 380 -5.77 3.64 -4.17
C GLN A 380 -4.82 3.56 -5.37
N LEU A 381 -5.29 3.98 -6.55
CA LEU A 381 -4.55 3.84 -7.81
C LEU A 381 -3.16 4.49 -7.77
N ASP A 382 -3.03 5.67 -7.17
CA ASP A 382 -1.77 6.40 -7.16
C ASP A 382 -0.79 5.83 -6.13
N ASP A 383 -1.29 5.34 -4.98
CA ASP A 383 -0.44 4.61 -4.02
C ASP A 383 0.10 3.33 -4.66
N LEU A 384 -0.77 2.63 -5.43
CA LEU A 384 -0.37 1.47 -6.20
C LEU A 384 0.68 1.82 -7.26
N GLN A 385 0.54 2.98 -7.91
CA GLN A 385 1.50 3.41 -8.90
C GLN A 385 2.86 3.72 -8.25
N VAL A 386 2.89 4.45 -7.14
CA VAL A 386 4.12 4.71 -6.37
C VAL A 386 4.76 3.40 -5.90
N LEU A 387 3.96 2.46 -5.41
CA LEU A 387 4.47 1.17 -4.98
C LEU A 387 4.99 0.34 -6.17
N HIS A 388 4.29 0.36 -7.30
CA HIS A 388 4.72 -0.32 -8.52
C HIS A 388 6.10 0.16 -8.98
N ASP A 389 6.31 1.48 -9.01
CA ASP A 389 7.59 2.07 -9.43
C ASP A 389 8.71 1.72 -8.45
N ARG A 390 8.39 1.62 -7.17
CA ARG A 390 9.34 1.20 -6.13
C ARG A 390 9.65 -0.29 -6.11
N THR A 391 8.83 -1.11 -6.73
CA THR A 391 9.01 -2.57 -6.76
C THR A 391 9.67 -3.06 -8.04
N GLN A 392 10.09 -2.17 -8.94
CA GLN A 392 10.79 -2.56 -10.17
C GLN A 392 12.26 -2.86 -9.87
N ASP A 393 12.72 -4.02 -10.34
CA ASP A 393 14.13 -4.45 -10.33
C ASP A 393 14.85 -4.32 -8.96
N LEU A 394 14.11 -4.59 -7.88
CA LEU A 394 14.67 -4.59 -6.54
C LEU A 394 15.62 -5.78 -6.34
N ASP A 395 16.74 -5.54 -5.69
CA ASP A 395 17.57 -6.59 -5.11
C ASP A 395 17.01 -7.10 -3.77
N THR A 396 17.67 -8.08 -3.15
CA THR A 396 17.23 -8.69 -1.89
C THR A 396 17.23 -7.67 -0.74
N THR A 397 18.24 -6.80 -0.69
CA THR A 397 18.37 -5.77 0.34
C THR A 397 17.29 -4.72 0.21
N GLU A 398 17.04 -4.24 -1.00
CA GLU A 398 15.99 -3.26 -1.30
C GLU A 398 14.59 -3.80 -0.98
N VAL A 399 14.33 -5.09 -1.25
CA VAL A 399 13.08 -5.74 -0.82
C VAL A 399 12.94 -5.72 0.70
N THR A 400 14.02 -5.98 1.43
CA THR A 400 14.01 -5.95 2.90
C THR A 400 13.80 -4.55 3.44
N GLU A 401 14.40 -3.53 2.84
CA GLU A 401 14.19 -2.12 3.18
C GLU A 401 12.75 -1.67 2.88
N LEU A 402 12.20 -2.11 1.75
CA LEU A 402 10.79 -1.88 1.42
C LEU A 402 9.90 -2.50 2.51
N LEU A 403 10.15 -3.72 2.93
CA LEU A 403 9.41 -4.37 4.00
C LEU A 403 9.51 -3.57 5.30
N LEU A 404 10.72 -3.26 5.77
CA LEU A 404 10.95 -2.48 7.00
C LEU A 404 10.19 -1.16 6.98
N SER A 405 10.15 -0.47 5.84
CA SER A 405 9.43 0.79 5.69
C SER A 405 7.90 0.65 5.73
N ARG A 406 7.37 -0.57 5.65
CA ARG A 406 5.92 -0.87 5.55
C ARG A 406 5.38 -1.72 6.69
N LEU A 407 6.22 -2.14 7.63
CA LEU A 407 5.75 -2.86 8.80
C LEU A 407 4.82 -1.98 9.64
N GLU A 408 3.67 -2.50 10.00
CA GLU A 408 2.69 -1.80 10.82
C GLU A 408 3.07 -1.99 12.31
N ALA A 409 3.18 -0.89 13.05
CA ALA A 409 3.51 -0.93 14.47
C ALA A 409 2.50 -1.75 15.29
N GLY A 410 3.01 -2.48 16.28
CA GLY A 410 2.20 -3.30 17.19
C GLY A 410 1.64 -4.58 16.58
N LYS A 411 2.02 -4.92 15.34
CA LYS A 411 1.64 -6.21 14.72
C LYS A 411 2.70 -7.28 14.95
N VAL A 412 2.25 -8.53 14.90
CA VAL A 412 3.08 -9.73 14.94
C VAL A 412 3.17 -10.32 13.54
N PHE A 413 4.39 -10.46 13.05
CA PHE A 413 4.68 -11.05 11.75
C PHE A 413 5.30 -12.43 11.92
N TYR A 414 4.65 -13.45 11.40
CA TYR A 414 5.19 -14.80 11.32
C TYR A 414 5.80 -15.01 9.94
N LEU A 415 7.10 -15.28 9.89
CA LEU A 415 7.85 -15.66 8.70
C LEU A 415 8.22 -17.14 8.80
N VAL A 416 7.71 -17.96 7.91
CA VAL A 416 7.95 -19.41 7.91
C VAL A 416 8.73 -19.77 6.64
N ILE A 417 9.91 -20.36 6.79
CA ILE A 417 10.77 -20.79 5.68
C ILE A 417 11.07 -22.28 5.85
N ASP A 418 10.74 -23.04 4.82
CA ASP A 418 11.04 -24.46 4.73
C ASP A 418 12.16 -24.73 3.75
N GLY A 419 13.10 -25.60 4.11
CA GLY A 419 14.14 -26.07 3.22
C GLY A 419 15.23 -25.05 2.91
N LEU A 420 15.56 -24.15 3.85
CA LEU A 420 16.60 -23.14 3.62
C LEU A 420 17.99 -23.75 3.31
N ASP A 421 18.24 -24.96 3.72
CA ASP A 421 19.42 -25.77 3.41
C ASP A 421 19.50 -26.22 1.94
N GLU A 422 18.42 -26.12 1.19
CA GLU A 422 18.40 -26.43 -0.27
C GLU A 422 19.02 -25.29 -1.10
N CYS A 423 19.13 -24.09 -0.52
CA CYS A 423 19.81 -22.96 -1.15
C CYS A 423 21.33 -23.17 -1.17
N ASP A 424 22.01 -22.57 -2.14
CA ASP A 424 23.45 -22.50 -2.06
C ASP A 424 23.92 -21.61 -0.88
N GLU A 425 25.19 -21.73 -0.50
CA GLU A 425 25.73 -21.07 0.69
C GLU A 425 25.53 -19.54 0.67
N LYS A 426 25.72 -18.91 -0.49
CA LYS A 426 25.59 -17.45 -0.64
C LYS A 426 24.14 -17.00 -0.50
N GLU A 427 23.22 -17.70 -1.16
CA GLU A 427 21.80 -17.41 -1.09
C GLU A 427 21.27 -17.61 0.34
N CYS A 428 21.69 -18.69 1.00
CA CYS A 428 21.36 -18.97 2.39
C CYS A 428 21.85 -17.85 3.34
N GLU A 429 23.11 -17.45 3.22
CA GLU A 429 23.70 -16.35 4.02
C GLU A 429 22.96 -15.04 3.76
N GLU A 430 22.63 -14.73 2.51
CA GLU A 430 21.90 -13.52 2.14
C GLU A 430 20.50 -13.49 2.74
N VAL A 431 19.76 -14.61 2.72
CA VAL A 431 18.46 -14.74 3.39
C VAL A 431 18.60 -14.51 4.89
N ILE A 432 19.54 -15.20 5.55
CA ILE A 432 19.76 -15.10 7.00
C ILE A 432 20.12 -13.66 7.40
N LEU A 433 20.98 -12.99 6.64
CA LEU A 433 21.35 -11.60 6.86
C LEU A 433 20.12 -10.69 6.83
N ASN A 434 19.26 -10.83 5.80
CA ASN A 434 18.07 -10.01 5.65
C ASN A 434 16.99 -10.33 6.70
N LEU A 435 16.83 -11.59 7.11
CA LEU A 435 15.97 -11.96 8.25
C LEU A 435 16.49 -11.34 9.56
N THR A 436 17.80 -11.25 9.72
CA THR A 436 18.42 -10.60 10.91
C THR A 436 18.14 -9.10 10.93
N ARG A 437 18.17 -8.43 9.77
CA ARG A 437 17.77 -7.02 9.65
C ARG A 437 16.29 -6.81 10.01
N LEU A 438 15.40 -7.68 9.53
CA LEU A 438 13.98 -7.63 9.91
C LEU A 438 13.77 -7.82 11.40
N ARG A 439 14.58 -8.65 12.06
CA ARG A 439 14.55 -8.88 13.51
C ARG A 439 14.96 -7.66 14.34
N GLN A 440 15.70 -6.72 13.78
CA GLN A 440 16.11 -5.48 14.45
C GLN A 440 15.01 -4.41 14.46
N CYS A 441 13.84 -4.70 13.92
CA CYS A 441 12.69 -3.79 13.93
C CYS A 441 12.09 -3.72 15.34
N ASP A 442 12.05 -2.52 15.93
CA ASP A 442 11.52 -2.30 17.29
C ASP A 442 10.01 -1.97 17.30
N THR A 443 9.41 -1.69 16.14
CA THR A 443 8.02 -1.24 16.07
C THR A 443 7.01 -2.38 15.99
N SER A 444 7.46 -3.56 15.57
CA SER A 444 6.63 -4.75 15.36
C SER A 444 7.35 -6.00 15.86
N THR A 445 6.60 -7.06 16.14
CA THR A 445 7.19 -8.33 16.59
C THR A 445 7.40 -9.26 15.41
N MET A 446 8.64 -9.74 15.23
CA MET A 446 9.02 -10.72 14.22
C MET A 446 9.23 -12.09 14.81
N LYS A 447 8.45 -13.06 14.36
CA LYS A 447 8.57 -14.48 14.73
C LYS A 447 8.96 -15.29 13.51
N ILE A 448 10.17 -15.74 13.47
CA ILE A 448 10.75 -16.44 12.33
C ILE A 448 10.83 -17.93 12.65
N PHE A 449 10.23 -18.75 11.82
CA PHE A 449 10.33 -20.21 11.84
C PHE A 449 11.17 -20.66 10.64
N ILE A 450 12.22 -21.42 10.91
CA ILE A 450 13.10 -21.99 9.87
C ILE A 450 13.11 -23.49 10.03
N ALA A 451 12.78 -24.22 8.97
CA ALA A 451 12.99 -25.66 8.89
C ALA A 451 14.14 -25.95 7.91
N SER A 452 15.12 -26.72 8.36
CA SER A 452 16.31 -27.05 7.57
C SER A 452 17.01 -28.30 8.06
N ARG A 453 18.03 -28.74 7.33
CA ARG A 453 19.03 -29.65 7.88
C ARG A 453 19.94 -28.91 8.85
N PRO A 454 20.72 -29.67 9.68
CA PRO A 454 21.71 -29.08 10.60
C PRO A 454 22.83 -28.32 9.89
N ASP A 455 23.04 -28.54 8.60
CA ASP A 455 24.16 -28.03 7.78
C ASP A 455 24.27 -26.50 7.82
N ILE A 456 23.16 -25.77 8.01
CA ILE A 456 23.14 -24.32 8.10
C ILE A 456 23.34 -23.78 9.52
N GLU A 457 23.69 -24.63 10.50
CA GLU A 457 23.88 -24.22 11.90
C GLU A 457 24.89 -23.08 12.03
N GLY A 458 26.01 -23.15 11.29
CA GLY A 458 27.05 -22.12 11.29
C GLY A 458 26.54 -20.75 10.89
N GLN A 459 25.80 -20.67 9.78
CA GLN A 459 25.23 -19.44 9.27
C GLN A 459 24.16 -18.87 10.23
N LEU A 460 23.29 -19.71 10.78
CA LEU A 460 22.27 -19.29 11.74
C LEU A 460 22.89 -18.76 13.04
N PHE A 461 23.97 -19.38 13.52
CA PHE A 461 24.61 -18.98 14.77
C PHE A 461 25.44 -17.71 14.62
N SER A 462 26.05 -17.47 13.47
CA SER A 462 26.74 -16.21 13.17
C SER A 462 25.79 -15.01 13.16
N ALA A 463 24.55 -15.24 12.73
CA ALA A 463 23.48 -14.21 12.71
C ALA A 463 22.73 -14.04 14.05
N GLY A 464 23.07 -14.84 15.06
CA GLY A 464 22.48 -14.86 16.39
C GLY A 464 21.75 -16.17 16.68
N ARG A 465 22.23 -16.86 17.71
CA ARG A 465 21.76 -18.20 18.10
C ARG A 465 20.23 -18.24 18.24
N PRO A 466 19.52 -19.17 17.54
CA PRO A 466 18.09 -19.34 17.73
C PRO A 466 17.76 -19.65 19.21
N ARG A 467 16.85 -18.88 19.78
CA ARG A 467 16.42 -19.07 21.17
C ARG A 467 15.59 -20.35 21.35
N TYR A 468 14.82 -20.70 20.33
CA TYR A 468 13.96 -21.87 20.30
C TYR A 468 14.46 -22.82 19.23
N ARG A 469 14.67 -24.07 19.60
CA ARG A 469 15.23 -25.07 18.72
C ARG A 469 14.58 -26.42 18.99
N ILE A 470 14.20 -27.11 17.94
CA ILE A 470 13.76 -28.50 17.98
C ILE A 470 14.57 -29.30 16.96
N LEU A 471 15.14 -30.41 17.42
CA LEU A 471 15.69 -31.44 16.55
C LEU A 471 14.58 -32.47 16.29
N VAL A 472 14.25 -32.65 15.03
CA VAL A 472 13.32 -33.68 14.55
C VAL A 472 14.10 -34.98 14.51
N THR A 473 13.88 -35.84 15.50
CA THR A 473 14.49 -37.17 15.60
C THR A 473 13.52 -38.23 15.14
N GLU A 474 14.02 -39.41 14.82
CA GLU A 474 13.21 -40.56 14.45
C GLU A 474 12.18 -40.89 15.53
N GLU A 475 12.54 -40.84 16.81
CA GLU A 475 11.64 -41.09 17.93
C GLU A 475 10.41 -40.18 17.93
N LYS A 476 10.60 -38.91 17.56
CA LYS A 476 9.51 -37.92 17.50
C LYS A 476 8.58 -38.16 16.32
N VAL A 477 9.12 -38.69 15.21
CA VAL A 477 8.34 -38.89 13.95
C VAL A 477 7.80 -40.30 13.87
N LYS A 478 8.27 -41.23 14.67
CA LYS A 478 7.86 -42.65 14.66
C LYS A 478 6.34 -42.82 14.74
N PRO A 479 5.61 -42.14 15.64
CA PRO A 479 4.15 -42.25 15.67
C PRO A 479 3.47 -41.80 14.38
N ASP A 480 3.97 -40.71 13.77
CA ASP A 480 3.45 -40.19 12.50
C ASP A 480 3.73 -41.18 11.35
N MET A 481 4.91 -41.78 11.36
CA MET A 481 5.33 -42.77 10.35
C MET A 481 4.44 -44.02 10.42
N GLU A 482 4.14 -44.48 11.62
CA GLU A 482 3.21 -45.63 11.83
C GLU A 482 1.84 -45.32 11.24
N ILE A 483 1.25 -44.17 11.55
CA ILE A 483 -0.01 -43.72 10.98
C ILE A 483 0.07 -43.61 9.44
N TYR A 484 1.13 -43.04 8.94
CA TYR A 484 1.36 -42.89 7.48
C TYR A 484 1.39 -44.26 6.77
N ILE A 485 2.18 -45.21 7.30
CA ILE A 485 2.30 -46.56 6.74
C ILE A 485 0.94 -47.25 6.68
N ASP A 486 0.19 -47.23 7.78
CA ASP A 486 -1.11 -47.91 7.87
C ASP A 486 -2.14 -47.31 6.89
N VAL A 487 -2.22 -45.98 6.83
CA VAL A 487 -3.12 -45.29 5.90
C VAL A 487 -2.73 -45.53 4.44
N MET A 488 -1.43 -45.47 4.12
CA MET A 488 -0.95 -45.68 2.75
C MET A 488 -1.13 -47.13 2.30
N LEU A 489 -0.90 -48.11 3.17
CA LEU A 489 -1.17 -49.50 2.85
C LEU A 489 -2.66 -49.75 2.59
N SER A 490 -3.52 -49.20 3.45
CA SER A 490 -4.99 -49.29 3.29
C SER A 490 -5.41 -48.68 1.94
N ARG A 491 -4.92 -47.50 1.63
CA ARG A 491 -5.22 -46.82 0.37
C ARG A 491 -4.75 -47.60 -0.87
N LEU A 492 -3.52 -48.14 -0.84
CA LEU A 492 -2.99 -48.95 -1.95
C LEU A 492 -3.79 -50.21 -2.20
N LEU A 493 -4.35 -50.81 -1.13
CA LEU A 493 -5.25 -51.95 -1.22
C LEU A 493 -6.61 -51.57 -1.81
N GLU A 494 -7.21 -50.49 -1.34
CA GLU A 494 -8.50 -49.95 -1.84
C GLU A 494 -8.41 -49.56 -3.32
N GLU A 495 -7.30 -48.89 -3.72
CA GLU A 495 -7.04 -48.50 -5.12
C GLU A 495 -6.67 -49.71 -6.01
N GLY A 496 -6.51 -50.89 -5.47
CA GLY A 496 -6.14 -52.10 -6.18
C GLY A 496 -4.71 -52.10 -6.71
N LYS A 497 -3.88 -51.14 -6.27
CA LYS A 497 -2.45 -51.05 -6.64
C LYS A 497 -1.61 -52.06 -5.90
N LEU A 498 -1.99 -52.44 -4.69
CA LEU A 498 -1.41 -53.53 -3.93
C LEU A 498 -2.42 -54.67 -3.91
N LYS A 499 -2.06 -55.82 -4.45
CA LYS A 499 -2.87 -57.05 -4.47
C LYS A 499 -2.17 -58.10 -3.62
N LEU A 500 -2.77 -58.45 -2.50
CA LEU A 500 -2.23 -59.49 -1.62
C LEU A 500 -3.04 -60.76 -1.79
N ARG A 501 -2.35 -61.90 -1.84
CA ARG A 501 -2.99 -63.24 -1.88
C ARG A 501 -3.54 -63.66 -0.51
N ASP A 502 -2.93 -63.18 0.56
CA ASP A 502 -3.31 -63.44 1.93
C ASP A 502 -3.35 -62.11 2.73
N GLY A 503 -4.48 -61.83 3.34
CA GLY A 503 -4.66 -60.59 4.17
C GLY A 503 -3.73 -60.54 5.39
N ARG A 504 -3.17 -61.66 5.83
CA ARG A 504 -2.20 -61.71 6.94
C ARG A 504 -0.86 -61.02 6.57
N LEU A 505 -0.54 -60.97 5.28
CA LEU A 505 0.68 -60.32 4.78
C LEU A 505 0.68 -58.83 5.04
N ILE A 506 -0.49 -58.17 5.24
CA ILE A 506 -0.57 -56.73 5.52
C ILE A 506 0.17 -56.41 6.82
N ALA A 507 -0.08 -57.16 7.88
CA ALA A 507 0.59 -56.96 9.17
C ALA A 507 2.11 -57.15 9.06
N THR A 508 2.54 -58.17 8.29
CA THR A 508 3.97 -58.44 8.06
C THR A 508 4.63 -57.32 7.25
N ILE A 509 3.95 -56.80 6.23
CA ILE A 509 4.43 -55.68 5.41
C ILE A 509 4.47 -54.43 6.24
N SER A 510 3.41 -54.12 7.01
CA SER A 510 3.37 -52.96 7.88
C SER A 510 4.52 -52.99 8.89
N GLN A 511 4.73 -54.16 9.54
CA GLN A 511 5.83 -54.31 10.48
C GLN A 511 7.20 -54.17 9.81
N ALA A 512 7.42 -54.78 8.67
CA ALA A 512 8.67 -54.67 7.92
C ALA A 512 8.98 -53.20 7.46
N LEU A 513 7.93 -52.45 7.07
CA LEU A 513 8.06 -51.05 6.72
C LEU A 513 8.36 -50.19 7.95
N ARG A 514 7.77 -50.48 9.11
CA ARG A 514 8.07 -49.81 10.39
C ARG A 514 9.51 -50.07 10.83
N ASP A 515 9.93 -51.36 10.77
CA ASP A 515 11.29 -51.77 11.15
C ASP A 515 12.36 -51.28 10.16
N GLY A 516 12.02 -51.09 8.88
CA GLY A 516 12.90 -50.58 7.83
C GLY A 516 12.88 -49.05 7.71
N SER A 517 12.07 -48.36 8.50
CA SER A 517 11.95 -46.89 8.47
C SER A 517 12.96 -46.17 9.37
N ASP A 518 13.90 -46.91 9.93
CA ASP A 518 14.97 -46.37 10.78
C ASP A 518 16.04 -45.58 9.99
N GLY A 519 15.64 -44.75 9.01
CA GLY A 519 16.44 -43.81 8.25
C GLY A 519 16.65 -44.23 6.82
#